data_1b5d1b45054d6188bdfbc0340222b237
#
_entry.id   1b5d1b45054d6188bdfbc0340222b237
#
_cell.length_a   1.000
_cell.length_b   1.000
_cell.length_c   1.000
_cell.angle_alpha   90.00
_cell.angle_beta   90.00
_cell.angle_gamma   90.00
#
_symmetry.space_group_name_H-M   'P 1'
#
loop_
_entity.id
_entity.type
_entity.pdbx_description
1 polymer ?
#
loop_
_entity_poly.entity_id
_entity_poly.type
_entity_poly.pdbx_seq_one_letter_code
_entity_poly.pdbx_strand_id
1 'polypeptide(L)'
;MKKPHNKENDMCKIKKTSFFILLTMFSIVAFSPVTHAEKKIVIGGKNFTEQYILSGIAKVLLENRGFKVDMKTGVGSTVARQSLVNGQIDLYYEYTGTAYTIYYKQDDRSIMTDRDRCYNWVKNADYKKGLIWLDPVRFNNTYTLLMRKKQARRLGIKSISDLARYINKNNKKLTIGVGAEFWERPDGFRPLMKLYGFTIPYSNLIKMDDGLVYKALKDGKVDVSMGFATDGRISSFGFVVLDDDKDYFPVYNPAPVVRKPVLDKYPQIKAILKPVAEKLTTQEMQHLNALVDIDHREINEVVIEWLKDKKILQGETK
;
A
#
# COMPACT_ATOMS: atom_id res chain seq x y z
N MET A 1 3.12 -34.42 -103.15
CA MET A 1 2.88 -33.59 -104.32
C MET A 1 2.89 -32.13 -103.98
N LYS A 2 3.67 -31.39 -104.74
CA LYS A 2 3.72 -29.93 -104.92
C LYS A 2 4.15 -29.00 -103.77
N LYS A 3 5.36 -28.56 -103.90
CA LYS A 3 5.96 -27.26 -103.62
C LYS A 3 5.18 -26.13 -104.37
N PRO A 4 5.64 -24.89 -104.34
CA PRO A 4 6.23 -23.93 -103.39
C PRO A 4 5.56 -22.52 -103.51
N HIS A 5 5.97 -21.52 -102.83
CA HIS A 5 6.53 -20.28 -103.37
C HIS A 5 6.94 -19.23 -102.31
N ASN A 6 8.04 -18.80 -102.63
CA ASN A 6 8.89 -17.72 -102.17
C ASN A 6 8.30 -16.32 -102.36
N LYS A 7 8.67 -15.33 -101.61
CA LYS A 7 9.24 -14.02 -101.98
C LYS A 7 9.24 -13.11 -100.72
N GLU A 8 10.36 -12.80 -100.24
CA GLU A 8 11.23 -11.64 -100.53
C GLU A 8 10.70 -10.30 -99.99
N ASN A 9 11.56 -9.77 -99.09
CA ASN A 9 12.01 -8.39 -98.95
C ASN A 9 10.97 -7.28 -98.77
N ASP A 10 11.07 -6.64 -97.65
CA ASP A 10 11.39 -5.21 -97.65
C ASP A 10 11.96 -4.71 -96.33
N MET A 11 13.12 -4.11 -96.50
CA MET A 11 13.87 -3.43 -95.43
C MET A 11 13.27 -2.05 -95.22
N CYS A 12 12.76 -1.75 -94.03
CA CYS A 12 12.48 -0.36 -93.66
C CYS A 12 13.09 -0.02 -92.36
N LYS A 13 13.97 0.94 -92.41
CA LYS A 13 14.68 1.58 -91.33
C LYS A 13 13.71 2.20 -90.32
N ILE A 14 13.76 1.81 -89.06
CA ILE A 14 13.16 2.59 -87.99
C ILE A 14 14.19 2.91 -86.92
N LYS A 15 14.27 4.19 -86.67
CA LYS A 15 15.17 4.92 -85.81
C LYS A 15 15.26 4.38 -84.39
N LYS A 16 16.47 4.34 -83.82
CA LYS A 16 16.77 4.21 -82.38
C LYS A 16 16.17 5.38 -81.66
N THR A 17 15.13 5.13 -80.83
CA THR A 17 14.68 6.03 -79.79
C THR A 17 14.98 5.35 -78.47
N SER A 18 16.03 5.79 -77.82
CA SER A 18 16.39 5.39 -76.45
C SER A 18 15.31 5.88 -75.47
N PHE A 19 14.52 4.95 -74.99
CA PHE A 19 13.59 5.23 -73.89
C PHE A 19 14.30 4.99 -72.58
N PHE A 20 14.77 6.12 -71.93
CA PHE A 20 15.35 6.11 -70.61
C PHE A 20 14.20 5.93 -69.59
N ILE A 21 14.01 4.70 -69.07
CA ILE A 21 13.11 4.45 -67.97
C ILE A 21 13.85 4.83 -66.70
N LEU A 22 13.57 6.02 -66.18
CA LEU A 22 14.00 6.52 -64.88
C LEU A 22 13.22 5.76 -63.82
N LEU A 23 13.84 4.69 -63.27
CA LEU A 23 13.27 3.92 -62.16
C LEU A 23 13.43 4.73 -60.85
N THR A 24 12.47 5.59 -60.56
CA THR A 24 12.36 6.27 -59.27
C THR A 24 12.00 5.23 -58.21
N MET A 25 13.02 4.75 -57.50
CA MET A 25 12.86 3.92 -56.29
C MET A 25 12.25 4.79 -55.20
N PHE A 26 10.94 4.78 -55.08
CA PHE A 26 10.23 5.44 -53.97
C PHE A 26 10.45 4.57 -52.73
N SER A 27 11.47 4.92 -51.92
CA SER A 27 11.71 4.29 -50.62
C SER A 27 10.53 4.62 -49.71
N ILE A 28 9.56 3.70 -49.64
CA ILE A 28 8.52 3.73 -48.63
C ILE A 28 9.21 3.43 -47.28
N VAL A 29 9.60 4.46 -46.56
CA VAL A 29 9.95 4.34 -45.17
C VAL A 29 8.67 3.94 -44.46
N ALA A 30 8.48 2.65 -44.22
CA ALA A 30 7.42 2.12 -43.40
C ALA A 30 7.63 2.68 -42.00
N PHE A 31 6.94 3.75 -41.68
CA PHE A 31 6.74 4.20 -40.29
C PHE A 31 5.94 3.09 -39.60
N SER A 32 6.63 2.08 -39.07
CA SER A 32 6.01 1.14 -38.14
C SER A 32 5.61 1.96 -36.94
N PRO A 33 4.31 2.08 -36.58
CA PRO A 33 3.93 2.69 -35.35
C PRO A 33 4.61 1.89 -34.23
N VAL A 34 5.49 2.53 -33.48
CA VAL A 34 6.03 1.95 -32.26
C VAL A 34 4.83 1.79 -31.33
N THR A 35 4.22 0.63 -31.34
CA THR A 35 3.21 0.26 -30.37
C THR A 35 3.91 0.20 -29.02
N HIS A 36 3.86 1.31 -28.27
CA HIS A 36 4.24 1.31 -26.86
C HIS A 36 3.32 0.32 -26.18
N ALA A 37 3.85 -0.86 -25.85
CA ALA A 37 3.12 -1.83 -25.06
C ALA A 37 2.65 -1.12 -23.78
N GLU A 38 1.34 -1.15 -23.54
CA GLU A 38 0.69 -0.50 -22.40
C GLU A 38 1.39 -0.95 -21.10
N LYS A 39 1.87 0.01 -20.31
CA LYS A 39 2.53 -0.27 -19.02
C LYS A 39 1.45 -0.57 -17.98
N LYS A 40 1.12 -1.84 -17.80
CA LYS A 40 0.07 -2.26 -16.87
C LYS A 40 0.66 -2.65 -15.52
N ILE A 41 0.01 -2.20 -14.41
CA ILE A 41 0.35 -2.49 -13.01
C ILE A 41 -0.93 -2.82 -12.24
N VAL A 42 -0.86 -3.83 -11.38
CA VAL A 42 -1.93 -4.17 -10.43
C VAL A 42 -1.47 -3.81 -9.01
N ILE A 43 -2.14 -2.86 -8.38
CA ILE A 43 -1.86 -2.43 -7.01
C ILE A 43 -2.81 -3.13 -6.04
N GLY A 44 -2.24 -3.76 -5.00
CA GLY A 44 -3.00 -4.29 -3.89
C GLY A 44 -3.16 -3.31 -2.73
N GLY A 45 -4.05 -3.63 -1.79
CA GLY A 45 -4.22 -2.87 -0.56
C GLY A 45 -5.08 -3.60 0.47
N LYS A 46 -4.82 -3.34 1.75
CA LYS A 46 -5.58 -3.93 2.85
C LYS A 46 -6.92 -3.20 3.07
N ASN A 47 -7.75 -3.70 3.99
CA ASN A 47 -9.14 -3.27 4.21
C ASN A 47 -9.29 -2.15 5.26
N PHE A 48 -8.44 -1.12 5.23
CA PHE A 48 -8.58 0.05 6.09
C PHE A 48 -8.09 1.33 5.40
N THR A 49 -8.56 2.47 5.87
CA THR A 49 -8.46 3.78 5.21
C THR A 49 -7.06 4.16 4.79
N GLU A 50 -6.06 4.04 5.67
CA GLU A 50 -4.67 4.34 5.34
C GLU A 50 -4.16 3.53 4.14
N GLN A 51 -4.54 2.26 4.02
CA GLN A 51 -4.14 1.43 2.89
C GLN A 51 -4.82 1.85 1.59
N TYR A 52 -6.07 2.29 1.65
CA TYR A 52 -6.74 2.85 0.47
C TYR A 52 -6.07 4.16 0.03
N ILE A 53 -5.66 5.01 0.98
CA ILE A 53 -4.93 6.25 0.70
C ILE A 53 -3.55 5.94 0.09
N LEU A 54 -2.76 5.07 0.70
CA LEU A 54 -1.43 4.69 0.20
C LEU A 54 -1.50 4.07 -1.21
N SER A 55 -2.46 3.17 -1.43
CA SER A 55 -2.70 2.56 -2.73
C SER A 55 -3.16 3.59 -3.77
N GLY A 56 -4.03 4.52 -3.37
CA GLY A 56 -4.49 5.64 -4.19
C GLY A 56 -3.36 6.58 -4.59
N ILE A 57 -2.47 6.93 -3.66
CA ILE A 57 -1.27 7.71 -3.94
C ILE A 57 -0.40 7.03 -5.00
N ALA A 58 -0.11 5.73 -4.81
CA ALA A 58 0.68 4.98 -5.79
C ALA A 58 -0.01 4.92 -7.16
N LYS A 59 -1.33 4.73 -7.19
CA LYS A 59 -2.13 4.74 -8.43
C LYS A 59 -1.97 6.06 -9.17
N VAL A 60 -2.28 7.18 -8.52
CA VAL A 60 -2.22 8.51 -9.15
C VAL A 60 -0.82 8.82 -9.68
N LEU A 61 0.22 8.50 -8.91
CA LEU A 61 1.61 8.74 -9.33
C LEU A 61 2.03 7.89 -10.53
N LEU A 62 1.63 6.63 -10.56
CA LEU A 62 1.95 5.74 -11.68
C LEU A 62 1.15 6.10 -12.94
N GLU A 63 -0.14 6.44 -12.80
CA GLU A 63 -0.97 6.89 -13.92
C GLU A 63 -0.44 8.19 -14.54
N ASN A 64 0.04 9.13 -13.71
CA ASN A 64 0.69 10.36 -14.18
C ASN A 64 2.00 10.11 -14.96
N ARG A 65 2.56 8.90 -14.89
CA ARG A 65 3.73 8.43 -15.66
C ARG A 65 3.39 7.45 -16.78
N GLY A 66 2.11 7.40 -17.18
CA GLY A 66 1.62 6.62 -18.31
C GLY A 66 1.48 5.13 -18.03
N PHE A 67 1.31 4.73 -16.78
CA PHE A 67 0.89 3.37 -16.43
C PHE A 67 -0.63 3.28 -16.46
N LYS A 68 -1.14 2.14 -16.87
CA LYS A 68 -2.53 1.74 -16.60
C LYS A 68 -2.56 0.95 -15.31
N VAL A 69 -3.34 1.41 -14.35
CA VAL A 69 -3.35 0.85 -13.00
C VAL A 69 -4.69 0.19 -12.70
N ASP A 70 -4.64 -1.10 -12.38
CA ASP A 70 -5.78 -1.83 -11.79
C ASP A 70 -5.59 -1.90 -10.27
N MET A 71 -6.70 -1.82 -9.52
CA MET A 71 -6.70 -1.87 -8.05
C MET A 71 -7.35 -3.17 -7.56
N LYS A 72 -6.68 -3.85 -6.59
CA LYS A 72 -7.21 -5.00 -5.85
C LYS A 72 -7.00 -4.77 -4.35
N THR A 73 -7.89 -4.01 -3.77
CA THR A 73 -7.83 -3.58 -2.36
C THR A 73 -8.94 -4.20 -1.52
N GLY A 74 -8.93 -3.94 -0.22
CA GLY A 74 -10.00 -4.38 0.68
C GLY A 74 -9.86 -5.80 1.22
N VAL A 75 -8.62 -6.33 1.28
CA VAL A 75 -8.35 -7.68 1.77
C VAL A 75 -7.52 -7.67 3.06
N GLY A 76 -7.57 -8.75 3.84
CA GLY A 76 -6.71 -8.91 5.03
C GLY A 76 -5.23 -9.08 4.68
N SER A 77 -4.36 -8.88 5.67
CA SER A 77 -2.88 -8.89 5.51
C SER A 77 -2.35 -10.15 4.83
N THR A 78 -2.83 -11.33 5.24
CA THR A 78 -2.39 -12.62 4.67
C THR A 78 -2.77 -12.75 3.19
N VAL A 79 -3.99 -12.33 2.82
CA VAL A 79 -4.49 -12.40 1.43
C VAL A 79 -3.71 -11.42 0.54
N ALA A 80 -3.47 -10.19 1.01
CA ALA A 80 -2.66 -9.22 0.28
C ALA A 80 -1.24 -9.77 0.00
N ARG A 81 -0.61 -10.36 1.03
CA ARG A 81 0.72 -10.98 0.91
C ARG A 81 0.74 -12.12 -0.10
N GLN A 82 -0.21 -13.04 -0.02
CA GLN A 82 -0.30 -14.18 -0.95
C GLN A 82 -0.57 -13.71 -2.38
N SER A 83 -1.40 -12.68 -2.55
CA SER A 83 -1.67 -12.09 -3.86
C SER A 83 -0.40 -11.52 -4.51
N LEU A 84 0.50 -10.89 -3.72
CA LEU A 84 1.79 -10.42 -4.22
C LEU A 84 2.70 -11.58 -4.59
N VAL A 85 2.85 -12.57 -3.71
CA VAL A 85 3.71 -13.75 -3.93
C VAL A 85 3.27 -14.52 -5.18
N ASN A 86 1.96 -14.69 -5.37
CA ASN A 86 1.38 -15.43 -6.49
C ASN A 86 1.26 -14.59 -7.78
N GLY A 87 1.64 -13.32 -7.76
CA GLY A 87 1.59 -12.44 -8.93
C GLY A 87 0.21 -11.97 -9.34
N GLN A 88 -0.77 -12.03 -8.44
CA GLN A 88 -2.11 -11.49 -8.65
C GLN A 88 -2.15 -9.96 -8.49
N ILE A 89 -1.20 -9.42 -7.73
CA ILE A 89 -0.86 -8.00 -7.64
C ILE A 89 0.63 -7.81 -7.88
N ASP A 90 1.05 -6.62 -8.29
CA ASP A 90 2.43 -6.29 -8.64
C ASP A 90 3.17 -5.54 -7.53
N LEU A 91 2.42 -4.75 -6.76
CA LEU A 91 2.90 -4.03 -5.59
C LEU A 91 1.76 -3.76 -4.60
N TYR A 92 2.12 -3.55 -3.35
CA TYR A 92 1.26 -2.96 -2.30
C TYR A 92 2.15 -2.37 -1.19
N TYR A 93 1.55 -1.58 -0.30
CA TYR A 93 2.24 -1.13 0.91
C TYR A 93 2.14 -2.18 2.01
N GLU A 94 3.31 -2.67 2.47
CA GLU A 94 3.37 -3.59 3.61
C GLU A 94 4.12 -2.95 4.77
N TYR A 95 3.75 -3.34 5.98
CA TYR A 95 4.34 -2.84 7.22
C TYR A 95 5.45 -3.77 7.71
N THR A 96 6.55 -3.16 8.14
CA THR A 96 7.74 -3.89 8.59
C THR A 96 7.43 -4.90 9.69
N GLY A 97 6.72 -4.47 10.75
CA GLY A 97 6.32 -5.35 11.86
C GLY A 97 5.43 -6.51 11.42
N THR A 98 4.47 -6.26 10.52
CA THR A 98 3.63 -7.35 9.98
C THR A 98 4.46 -8.38 9.23
N ALA A 99 5.37 -7.94 8.37
CA ALA A 99 6.23 -8.87 7.65
C ALA A 99 7.10 -9.69 8.63
N TYR A 100 7.70 -9.04 9.62
CA TYR A 100 8.57 -9.66 10.60
C TYR A 100 7.83 -10.69 11.46
N THR A 101 6.72 -10.29 12.08
CA THR A 101 6.01 -11.13 13.07
C THR A 101 5.06 -12.15 12.43
N ILE A 102 4.33 -11.76 11.37
CA ILE A 102 3.29 -12.63 10.78
C ILE A 102 3.85 -13.56 9.70
N TYR A 103 4.62 -13.00 8.74
CA TYR A 103 5.06 -13.82 7.59
C TYR A 103 6.33 -14.59 7.87
N TYR A 104 7.22 -14.02 8.70
CA TYR A 104 8.48 -14.65 9.07
C TYR A 104 8.46 -15.26 10.46
N LYS A 105 7.42 -15.05 11.24
CA LYS A 105 7.22 -15.62 12.59
C LYS A 105 8.41 -15.36 13.52
N GLN A 106 8.96 -14.13 13.41
CA GLN A 106 10.06 -13.67 14.24
C GLN A 106 9.52 -12.89 15.44
N ASP A 107 10.23 -12.94 16.58
CA ASP A 107 9.82 -12.32 17.84
C ASP A 107 10.97 -11.65 18.60
N ASP A 108 12.15 -11.50 17.97
CA ASP A 108 13.26 -10.76 18.59
C ASP A 108 12.88 -9.29 18.77
N ARG A 109 12.64 -8.92 20.02
CA ARG A 109 12.20 -7.57 20.40
C ARG A 109 13.22 -6.50 20.02
N SER A 110 14.52 -6.79 20.11
CA SER A 110 15.56 -5.83 19.72
C SER A 110 15.54 -5.43 18.26
N ILE A 111 14.91 -6.28 17.41
CA ILE A 111 14.72 -6.03 15.98
C ILE A 111 13.32 -5.44 15.74
N MET A 112 12.28 -6.05 16.31
CA MET A 112 10.91 -5.68 15.99
C MET A 112 10.50 -4.29 16.50
N THR A 113 11.20 -3.75 17.51
CA THR A 113 10.94 -2.40 18.06
C THR A 113 11.87 -1.33 17.47
N ASP A 114 12.87 -1.70 16.67
CA ASP A 114 13.77 -0.78 16.00
C ASP A 114 13.40 -0.64 14.52
N ARG A 115 13.17 0.59 14.08
CA ARG A 115 12.72 0.92 12.72
C ARG A 115 13.67 0.39 11.63
N ASP A 116 14.96 0.70 11.76
CA ASP A 116 15.92 0.44 10.70
C ASP A 116 16.35 -1.03 10.72
N ARG A 117 16.48 -1.63 11.90
CA ARG A 117 16.79 -3.06 12.04
C ARG A 117 15.65 -3.91 11.50
N CYS A 118 14.40 -3.61 11.85
CA CYS A 118 13.23 -4.34 11.37
C CYS A 118 13.08 -4.22 9.84
N TYR A 119 13.20 -2.99 9.31
CA TYR A 119 13.15 -2.77 7.86
C TYR A 119 14.25 -3.54 7.11
N ASN A 120 15.50 -3.41 7.55
CA ASN A 120 16.62 -4.10 6.88
C ASN A 120 16.48 -5.62 6.95
N TRP A 121 15.99 -6.14 8.06
CA TRP A 121 15.76 -7.57 8.22
C TRP A 121 14.73 -8.09 7.21
N VAL A 122 13.52 -7.48 7.17
CA VAL A 122 12.45 -7.93 6.27
C VAL A 122 12.79 -7.71 4.80
N LYS A 123 13.46 -6.61 4.47
CA LYS A 123 13.98 -6.33 3.13
C LYS A 123 14.90 -7.42 2.62
N ASN A 124 15.86 -7.85 3.45
CA ASN A 124 16.82 -8.90 3.10
C ASN A 124 16.15 -10.29 2.98
N ALA A 125 15.20 -10.58 3.86
CA ALA A 125 14.45 -11.83 3.84
C ALA A 125 13.57 -11.95 2.59
N ASP A 126 12.89 -10.86 2.22
CA ASP A 126 12.02 -10.79 1.05
C ASP A 126 12.78 -10.74 -0.28
N TYR A 127 13.96 -10.12 -0.29
CA TYR A 127 14.80 -10.08 -1.48
C TYR A 127 15.08 -11.50 -2.02
N LYS A 128 15.33 -12.46 -1.14
CA LYS A 128 15.54 -13.87 -1.48
C LYS A 128 14.30 -14.53 -2.11
N LYS A 129 13.13 -13.95 -1.91
CA LYS A 129 11.84 -14.39 -2.50
C LYS A 129 11.42 -13.59 -3.73
N GLY A 130 12.29 -12.71 -4.23
CA GLY A 130 11.99 -11.85 -5.37
C GLY A 130 10.99 -10.72 -5.06
N LEU A 131 10.91 -10.29 -3.80
CA LEU A 131 10.08 -9.18 -3.35
C LEU A 131 11.00 -8.04 -2.89
N ILE A 132 10.82 -6.89 -3.50
CA ILE A 132 11.72 -5.74 -3.31
C ILE A 132 11.02 -4.67 -2.48
N TRP A 133 11.52 -4.41 -1.29
CA TRP A 133 11.10 -3.31 -0.45
C TRP A 133 11.74 -2.01 -0.94
N LEU A 134 10.89 -1.01 -1.25
CA LEU A 134 11.34 0.35 -1.54
C LEU A 134 11.46 1.15 -0.23
N ASP A 135 11.80 2.44 -0.35
CA ASP A 135 12.03 3.29 0.82
C ASP A 135 10.79 3.36 1.73
N PRO A 136 10.96 3.16 3.05
CA PRO A 136 9.85 3.18 4.00
C PRO A 136 9.37 4.61 4.25
N VAL A 137 8.07 4.77 4.41
CA VAL A 137 7.46 6.06 4.77
C VAL A 137 7.85 6.48 6.19
N ARG A 138 7.82 7.78 6.49
CA ARG A 138 8.33 8.36 7.75
C ARG A 138 7.34 8.30 8.90
N PHE A 139 6.45 7.31 8.96
CA PHE A 139 5.56 7.15 10.08
C PHE A 139 5.52 5.69 10.57
N ASN A 140 5.04 5.51 11.78
CA ASN A 140 4.81 4.22 12.40
C ASN A 140 3.32 4.08 12.70
N ASN A 141 2.63 3.21 11.98
CA ASN A 141 1.22 2.90 12.22
C ASN A 141 1.08 1.73 13.21
N THR A 142 1.63 1.91 14.41
CA THR A 142 1.57 0.90 15.45
C THR A 142 0.14 0.73 16.00
N TYR A 143 -0.16 -0.46 16.50
CA TYR A 143 -1.36 -0.67 17.31
C TYR A 143 -1.30 0.15 18.60
N THR A 144 -2.46 0.52 19.09
CA THR A 144 -2.63 1.26 20.36
C THR A 144 -3.84 0.72 21.12
N LEU A 145 -3.89 0.98 22.42
CA LEU A 145 -5.12 0.89 23.20
C LEU A 145 -5.61 2.31 23.54
N LEU A 146 -6.89 2.53 23.31
CA LEU A 146 -7.54 3.83 23.41
C LEU A 146 -8.59 3.83 24.51
N MET A 147 -8.73 4.97 25.18
CA MET A 147 -9.83 5.25 26.11
C MET A 147 -10.38 6.66 25.89
N ARG A 148 -11.66 6.86 26.27
CA ARG A 148 -12.22 8.22 26.38
C ARG A 148 -11.46 9.00 27.47
N LYS A 149 -11.02 10.23 27.16
CA LYS A 149 -10.19 11.07 28.03
C LYS A 149 -10.78 11.26 29.43
N LYS A 150 -12.09 11.54 29.53
CA LYS A 150 -12.78 11.70 30.81
C LYS A 150 -12.75 10.41 31.65
N GLN A 151 -12.95 9.26 31.01
CA GLN A 151 -12.96 7.97 31.66
C GLN A 151 -11.56 7.56 32.13
N ALA A 152 -10.55 7.67 31.28
CA ALA A 152 -9.16 7.37 31.64
C ALA A 152 -8.69 8.18 32.86
N ARG A 153 -8.97 9.49 32.86
CA ARG A 153 -8.68 10.37 34.00
C ARG A 153 -9.40 9.95 35.30
N ARG A 154 -10.70 9.67 35.23
CA ARG A 154 -11.51 9.23 36.36
C ARG A 154 -11.00 7.92 36.99
N LEU A 155 -10.53 6.99 36.13
CA LEU A 155 -10.06 5.68 36.55
C LEU A 155 -8.56 5.66 36.88
N GLY A 156 -7.83 6.76 36.64
CA GLY A 156 -6.39 6.85 36.84
C GLY A 156 -5.56 6.01 35.90
N ILE A 157 -6.08 5.73 34.68
CA ILE A 157 -5.43 4.87 33.70
C ILE A 157 -4.71 5.75 32.68
N LYS A 158 -3.37 5.60 32.58
CA LYS A 158 -2.52 6.32 31.62
C LYS A 158 -1.72 5.36 30.74
N SER A 159 -1.40 4.17 31.24
CA SER A 159 -0.61 3.16 30.52
C SER A 159 -1.35 1.83 30.44
N ILE A 160 -0.83 0.90 29.66
CA ILE A 160 -1.36 -0.46 29.57
C ILE A 160 -1.16 -1.20 30.89
N SER A 161 -0.06 -0.93 31.62
CA SER A 161 0.12 -1.45 33.01
C SER A 161 -0.92 -0.92 33.99
N ASP A 162 -1.34 0.35 33.86
CA ASP A 162 -2.43 0.89 34.66
C ASP A 162 -3.75 0.20 34.36
N LEU A 163 -4.05 -0.01 33.08
CA LEU A 163 -5.22 -0.76 32.64
C LEU A 163 -5.24 -2.17 33.23
N ALA A 164 -4.11 -2.88 33.14
CA ALA A 164 -3.97 -4.22 33.68
C ALA A 164 -4.23 -4.26 35.20
N ARG A 165 -3.64 -3.32 35.95
CA ARG A 165 -3.90 -3.17 37.41
C ARG A 165 -5.37 -2.90 37.70
N TYR A 166 -5.99 -2.01 36.94
CA TYR A 166 -7.40 -1.66 37.14
C TYR A 166 -8.31 -2.88 36.90
N ILE A 167 -8.11 -3.62 35.78
CA ILE A 167 -8.89 -4.80 35.46
C ILE A 167 -8.77 -5.87 36.53
N ASN A 168 -7.56 -6.14 37.03
CA ASN A 168 -7.31 -7.16 38.05
C ASN A 168 -7.93 -6.79 39.38
N LYS A 169 -7.89 -5.51 39.77
CA LYS A 169 -8.45 -5.00 41.03
C LYS A 169 -9.98 -4.94 41.06
N ASN A 170 -10.60 -4.66 39.90
CA ASN A 170 -12.04 -4.35 39.79
C ASN A 170 -12.86 -5.44 39.12
N ASN A 171 -12.52 -6.71 39.36
CA ASN A 171 -13.24 -7.86 38.83
C ASN A 171 -13.51 -7.80 37.31
N LYS A 172 -12.56 -7.24 36.54
CA LYS A 172 -12.59 -7.26 35.08
C LYS A 172 -13.81 -6.59 34.44
N LYS A 173 -14.32 -5.51 35.03
CA LYS A 173 -15.59 -4.87 34.62
C LYS A 173 -15.53 -4.06 33.32
N LEU A 174 -14.34 -3.80 32.74
CA LEU A 174 -14.22 -3.03 31.50
C LEU A 174 -14.54 -3.89 30.30
N THR A 175 -15.27 -3.30 29.34
CA THR A 175 -15.49 -3.88 28.01
C THR A 175 -14.44 -3.40 27.03
N ILE A 176 -13.92 -4.31 26.22
CA ILE A 176 -12.85 -4.02 25.27
C ILE A 176 -13.28 -4.37 23.84
N GLY A 177 -13.14 -3.40 22.95
CA GLY A 177 -13.37 -3.56 21.52
C GLY A 177 -12.06 -3.85 20.76
N VAL A 178 -12.04 -4.92 19.96
CA VAL A 178 -10.88 -5.30 19.16
C VAL A 178 -11.29 -5.74 17.75
N GLY A 179 -10.42 -5.51 16.78
CA GLY A 179 -10.54 -6.09 15.45
C GLY A 179 -10.24 -7.59 15.46
N ALA A 180 -10.81 -8.32 14.51
CA ALA A 180 -10.62 -9.77 14.42
C ALA A 180 -9.15 -10.14 14.17
N GLU A 181 -8.46 -9.42 13.28
CA GLU A 181 -7.04 -9.64 13.01
C GLU A 181 -6.19 -9.37 14.24
N PHE A 182 -6.39 -8.24 14.93
CA PHE A 182 -5.64 -7.91 16.15
C PHE A 182 -5.83 -8.92 17.28
N TRP A 183 -7.02 -9.53 17.38
CA TRP A 183 -7.26 -10.61 18.33
C TRP A 183 -6.42 -11.85 18.04
N GLU A 184 -6.30 -12.25 16.76
CA GLU A 184 -5.67 -13.52 16.37
C GLU A 184 -4.14 -13.45 16.17
N ARG A 185 -3.59 -12.25 15.96
CA ARG A 185 -2.16 -12.04 15.66
C ARG A 185 -1.26 -12.49 16.81
N PRO A 186 -0.06 -13.02 16.51
CA PRO A 186 0.97 -13.34 17.53
C PRO A 186 1.55 -12.09 18.22
N ASP A 187 1.44 -10.91 17.59
CA ASP A 187 1.78 -9.60 18.12
C ASP A 187 0.51 -8.78 18.47
N GLY A 188 -0.61 -9.46 18.69
CA GLY A 188 -1.92 -8.86 18.92
C GLY A 188 -2.36 -8.86 20.39
N PHE A 189 -3.67 -8.83 20.59
CA PHE A 189 -4.24 -8.56 21.93
C PHE A 189 -4.05 -9.71 22.93
N ARG A 190 -4.11 -10.98 22.49
CA ARG A 190 -3.93 -12.11 23.40
C ARG A 190 -2.53 -12.18 24.04
N PRO A 191 -1.41 -12.09 23.27
CA PRO A 191 -0.09 -12.03 23.86
C PRO A 191 0.17 -10.72 24.65
N LEU A 192 -0.44 -9.58 24.26
CA LEU A 192 -0.40 -8.36 25.05
C LEU A 192 -0.97 -8.58 26.44
N MET A 193 -2.16 -9.18 26.56
CA MET A 193 -2.75 -9.51 27.85
C MET A 193 -1.83 -10.38 28.70
N LYS A 194 -1.17 -11.36 28.08
CA LYS A 194 -0.21 -12.23 28.77
C LYS A 194 1.00 -11.44 29.29
N LEU A 195 1.59 -10.57 28.46
CA LEU A 195 2.75 -9.75 28.86
C LEU A 195 2.42 -8.78 29.99
N TYR A 196 1.25 -8.15 29.93
CA TYR A 196 0.79 -7.19 30.94
C TYR A 196 0.13 -7.83 32.17
N GLY A 197 -0.08 -9.15 32.15
CA GLY A 197 -0.56 -9.91 33.31
C GLY A 197 -2.03 -9.67 33.64
N PHE A 198 -2.89 -9.54 32.63
CA PHE A 198 -4.35 -9.46 32.86
C PHE A 198 -5.15 -10.38 31.94
N THR A 199 -6.39 -10.64 32.32
CA THR A 199 -7.32 -11.42 31.50
C THR A 199 -8.68 -10.74 31.51
N ILE A 200 -9.48 -10.97 30.46
CA ILE A 200 -10.82 -10.43 30.30
C ILE A 200 -11.79 -11.58 30.06
N PRO A 201 -12.96 -11.60 30.75
CA PRO A 201 -14.03 -12.53 30.39
C PRO A 201 -14.46 -12.35 28.94
N TYR A 202 -14.78 -13.43 28.26
CA TYR A 202 -15.22 -13.37 26.85
C TYR A 202 -16.45 -12.48 26.67
N SER A 203 -17.33 -12.40 27.68
CA SER A 203 -18.49 -11.50 27.69
C SER A 203 -18.15 -10.01 27.66
N ASN A 204 -16.92 -9.65 28.03
CA ASN A 204 -16.43 -8.27 28.05
C ASN A 204 -15.55 -7.94 26.83
N LEU A 205 -15.37 -8.89 25.92
CA LEU A 205 -14.64 -8.72 24.68
C LEU A 205 -15.64 -8.61 23.51
N ILE A 206 -15.56 -7.51 22.77
CA ILE A 206 -16.40 -7.28 21.61
C ILE A 206 -15.51 -7.23 20.37
N LYS A 207 -15.64 -8.23 19.49
CA LYS A 207 -14.96 -8.28 18.22
C LYS A 207 -15.78 -7.55 17.16
N MET A 208 -15.17 -6.67 16.39
CA MET A 208 -15.83 -5.90 15.35
C MET A 208 -14.85 -5.51 14.24
N ASP A 209 -15.34 -4.88 13.19
CA ASP A 209 -14.51 -4.28 12.15
C ASP A 209 -13.61 -3.17 12.73
N ASP A 210 -12.37 -3.08 12.23
CA ASP A 210 -11.37 -2.12 12.72
C ASP A 210 -11.84 -0.65 12.59
N GLY A 211 -12.68 -0.34 11.61
CA GLY A 211 -13.29 0.98 11.46
C GLY A 211 -14.35 1.30 12.52
N LEU A 212 -15.04 0.29 13.04
CA LEU A 212 -16.14 0.44 14.00
C LEU A 212 -15.69 0.61 15.46
N VAL A 213 -14.46 0.18 15.81
CA VAL A 213 -13.96 0.23 17.20
C VAL A 213 -13.92 1.66 17.77
N TYR A 214 -13.63 2.65 16.94
CA TYR A 214 -13.58 4.07 17.35
C TYR A 214 -14.97 4.61 17.66
N LYS A 215 -15.95 4.28 16.83
CA LYS A 215 -17.34 4.69 17.08
C LYS A 215 -17.89 4.00 18.32
N ALA A 216 -17.62 2.72 18.52
CA ALA A 216 -18.03 1.98 19.71
C ALA A 216 -17.43 2.59 20.98
N LEU A 217 -16.15 3.03 20.94
CA LEU A 217 -15.51 3.73 22.04
C LEU A 217 -16.15 5.11 22.29
N LYS A 218 -16.39 5.89 21.22
CA LYS A 218 -17.05 7.21 21.31
C LYS A 218 -18.42 7.11 21.96
N ASP A 219 -19.23 6.16 21.52
CA ASP A 219 -20.62 5.95 21.95
C ASP A 219 -20.72 5.25 23.32
N GLY A 220 -19.59 4.89 23.93
CA GLY A 220 -19.58 4.23 25.25
C GLY A 220 -20.00 2.76 25.23
N LYS A 221 -20.06 2.13 24.06
CA LYS A 221 -20.34 0.69 23.90
C LYS A 221 -19.19 -0.19 24.37
N VAL A 222 -17.97 0.36 24.31
CA VAL A 222 -16.77 -0.23 24.92
C VAL A 222 -16.08 0.80 25.79
N ASP A 223 -15.29 0.36 26.74
CA ASP A 223 -14.52 1.19 27.65
C ASP A 223 -13.11 1.45 27.12
N VAL A 224 -12.54 0.44 26.48
CA VAL A 224 -11.24 0.45 25.84
C VAL A 224 -11.42 -0.06 24.42
N SER A 225 -10.70 0.49 23.47
CA SER A 225 -10.65 -0.10 22.12
C SER A 225 -9.23 -0.20 21.64
N MET A 226 -8.97 -1.13 20.71
CA MET A 226 -7.79 -1.04 19.88
C MET A 226 -7.86 0.21 19.00
N GLY A 227 -6.73 0.63 18.48
CA GLY A 227 -6.63 1.67 17.46
C GLY A 227 -5.30 1.61 16.75
N PHE A 228 -5.13 2.47 15.76
CA PHE A 228 -3.90 2.67 15.01
C PHE A 228 -3.36 4.07 15.27
N ALA A 229 -2.05 4.19 15.49
CA ALA A 229 -1.42 5.46 15.88
C ALA A 229 -1.61 6.60 14.86
N THR A 230 -1.86 6.27 13.61
CA THR A 230 -2.08 7.23 12.52
C THR A 230 -3.56 7.58 12.29
N ASP A 231 -4.47 7.08 13.13
CA ASP A 231 -5.90 7.31 12.96
C ASP A 231 -6.33 8.70 13.44
N GLY A 232 -6.91 9.50 12.54
CA GLY A 232 -7.36 10.86 12.84
C GLY A 232 -8.50 10.96 13.85
N ARG A 233 -9.29 9.89 14.03
CA ARG A 233 -10.38 9.81 15.02
C ARG A 233 -9.89 9.88 16.46
N ILE A 234 -8.60 9.56 16.73
CA ILE A 234 -8.02 9.67 18.08
C ILE A 234 -8.11 11.10 18.58
N SER A 235 -7.60 12.05 17.81
CA SER A 235 -7.64 13.47 18.18
C SER A 235 -9.05 14.05 18.09
N SER A 236 -9.78 13.76 17.01
CA SER A 236 -11.10 14.32 16.75
C SER A 236 -12.16 13.91 17.75
N PHE A 237 -12.09 12.70 18.30
CA PHE A 237 -13.02 12.23 19.34
C PHE A 237 -12.49 12.44 20.75
N GLY A 238 -11.31 13.04 20.89
CA GLY A 238 -10.70 13.32 22.19
C GLY A 238 -10.34 12.06 22.97
N PHE A 239 -9.85 11.04 22.30
CA PHE A 239 -9.34 9.84 22.94
C PHE A 239 -7.94 10.06 23.49
N VAL A 240 -7.54 9.22 24.45
CA VAL A 240 -6.16 9.08 24.88
C VAL A 240 -5.64 7.74 24.43
N VAL A 241 -4.41 7.75 23.94
CA VAL A 241 -3.61 6.56 23.71
C VAL A 241 -3.01 6.14 25.06
N LEU A 242 -3.18 4.88 25.45
CA LEU A 242 -2.50 4.33 26.61
C LEU A 242 -1.04 4.07 26.26
N ASP A 243 -0.15 4.49 27.16
CA ASP A 243 1.28 4.28 27.00
C ASP A 243 1.61 2.79 27.04
N ASP A 244 2.34 2.31 26.02
CA ASP A 244 2.88 0.96 25.95
C ASP A 244 4.17 0.84 26.76
N ASP A 245 4.05 0.97 28.08
CA ASP A 245 5.15 1.08 29.04
C ASP A 245 6.03 -0.19 29.19
N LYS A 246 5.76 -1.21 28.37
CA LYS A 246 6.63 -2.40 28.21
C LYS A 246 7.14 -2.57 26.78
N ASP A 247 6.97 -1.58 25.91
CA ASP A 247 7.37 -1.60 24.49
C ASP A 247 6.90 -2.89 23.79
N TYR A 248 5.64 -3.27 23.96
CA TYR A 248 5.10 -4.51 23.42
C TYR A 248 5.00 -4.49 21.89
N PHE A 249 4.50 -3.39 21.34
CA PHE A 249 4.17 -3.35 19.91
C PHE A 249 5.41 -3.23 19.02
N PRO A 250 5.45 -3.99 17.91
CA PRO A 250 6.44 -3.78 16.86
C PRO A 250 6.31 -2.40 16.21
N VAL A 251 7.34 -2.02 15.49
CA VAL A 251 7.28 -0.90 14.56
C VAL A 251 6.57 -1.32 13.26
N TYR A 252 5.61 -0.52 12.82
CA TYR A 252 4.85 -0.76 11.60
C TYR A 252 5.07 0.39 10.60
N ASN A 253 6.28 0.48 10.04
CA ASN A 253 6.59 1.45 9.00
C ASN A 253 6.17 0.90 7.64
N PRO A 254 5.24 1.55 6.92
CA PRO A 254 4.85 1.08 5.61
C PRO A 254 5.91 1.37 4.56
N ALA A 255 6.08 0.43 3.64
CA ALA A 255 6.91 0.61 2.45
C ALA A 255 6.25 -0.08 1.25
N PRO A 256 6.41 0.46 0.03
CA PRO A 256 6.00 -0.26 -1.16
C PRO A 256 6.83 -1.54 -1.31
N VAL A 257 6.16 -2.68 -1.44
CA VAL A 257 6.80 -3.97 -1.76
C VAL A 257 6.40 -4.35 -3.18
N VAL A 258 7.38 -4.47 -4.04
CA VAL A 258 7.22 -4.68 -5.49
C VAL A 258 7.80 -6.04 -5.87
N ARG A 259 7.14 -6.79 -6.73
CA ARG A 259 7.70 -8.01 -7.30
C ARG A 259 8.93 -7.69 -8.15
N LYS A 260 10.01 -8.46 -7.99
CA LYS A 260 11.26 -8.25 -8.73
C LYS A 260 11.06 -8.18 -10.24
N PRO A 261 10.33 -9.11 -10.90
CA PRO A 261 10.12 -9.05 -12.35
C PRO A 261 9.43 -7.76 -12.83
N VAL A 262 8.54 -7.20 -12.00
CA VAL A 262 7.87 -5.92 -12.29
C VAL A 262 8.86 -4.76 -12.22
N LEU A 263 9.72 -4.76 -11.20
CA LEU A 263 10.71 -3.71 -11.00
C LEU A 263 11.86 -3.79 -12.01
N ASP A 264 12.23 -5.01 -12.46
CA ASP A 264 13.20 -5.20 -13.54
C ASP A 264 12.64 -4.64 -14.87
N LYS A 265 11.34 -4.85 -15.13
CA LYS A 265 10.65 -4.32 -16.32
C LYS A 265 10.41 -2.80 -16.24
N TYR A 266 10.12 -2.28 -15.05
CA TYR A 266 9.75 -0.88 -14.82
C TYR A 266 10.57 -0.27 -13.67
N PRO A 267 11.90 -0.09 -13.82
CA PRO A 267 12.78 0.39 -12.74
C PRO A 267 12.45 1.80 -12.25
N GLN A 268 11.77 2.60 -13.09
CA GLN A 268 11.32 3.95 -12.76
C GLN A 268 10.30 4.00 -11.59
N ILE A 269 9.64 2.89 -11.24
CA ILE A 269 8.70 2.82 -10.11
C ILE A 269 9.36 3.30 -8.82
N LYS A 270 10.66 2.99 -8.61
CA LYS A 270 11.41 3.47 -7.44
C LYS A 270 11.41 4.99 -7.34
N ALA A 271 11.78 5.67 -8.43
CA ALA A 271 11.85 7.13 -8.47
C ALA A 271 10.47 7.77 -8.35
N ILE A 272 9.43 7.14 -8.94
CA ILE A 272 8.04 7.62 -8.88
C ILE A 272 7.50 7.62 -7.45
N LEU A 273 7.77 6.56 -6.67
CA LEU A 273 7.24 6.41 -5.31
C LEU A 273 8.11 7.03 -4.22
N LYS A 274 9.38 7.34 -4.50
CA LYS A 274 10.33 7.91 -3.53
C LYS A 274 9.83 9.17 -2.82
N PRO A 275 9.21 10.16 -3.50
CA PRO A 275 8.73 11.38 -2.83
C PRO A 275 7.70 11.13 -1.73
N VAL A 276 6.94 10.03 -1.81
CA VAL A 276 5.97 9.63 -0.77
C VAL A 276 6.70 9.27 0.52
N ALA A 277 7.77 8.48 0.41
CA ALA A 277 8.59 8.09 1.55
C ALA A 277 9.24 9.30 2.25
N GLU A 278 9.57 10.35 1.51
CA GLU A 278 10.21 11.56 2.03
C GLU A 278 9.24 12.54 2.68
N LYS A 279 8.00 12.65 2.17
CA LYS A 279 7.06 13.73 2.51
C LYS A 279 5.89 13.30 3.38
N LEU A 280 5.50 12.01 3.37
CA LEU A 280 4.36 11.54 4.13
C LEU A 280 4.77 11.23 5.57
N THR A 281 4.43 12.14 6.49
CA THR A 281 4.70 12.04 7.94
C THR A 281 3.51 11.47 8.69
N THR A 282 3.68 11.18 9.99
CA THR A 282 2.58 10.76 10.88
C THR A 282 1.45 11.78 10.89
N GLN A 283 1.78 13.07 11.01
CA GLN A 283 0.77 14.14 11.03
C GLN A 283 0.00 14.24 9.71
N GLU A 284 0.71 14.13 8.59
CA GLU A 284 0.08 14.11 7.26
C GLU A 284 -0.88 12.91 7.15
N MET A 285 -0.46 11.72 7.53
CA MET A 285 -1.32 10.53 7.43
C MET A 285 -2.53 10.61 8.36
N GLN A 286 -2.35 11.11 9.60
CA GLN A 286 -3.47 11.37 10.52
C GLN A 286 -4.48 12.34 9.90
N HIS A 287 -3.99 13.41 9.26
CA HIS A 287 -4.84 14.38 8.57
C HIS A 287 -5.60 13.75 7.39
N LEU A 288 -4.91 12.99 6.52
CA LEU A 288 -5.54 12.32 5.38
C LEU A 288 -6.58 11.30 5.83
N ASN A 289 -6.29 10.51 6.85
CA ASN A 289 -7.25 9.57 7.44
C ASN A 289 -8.47 10.31 8.00
N ALA A 290 -8.29 11.46 8.65
CA ALA A 290 -9.39 12.26 9.18
C ALA A 290 -10.30 12.80 8.07
N LEU A 291 -9.73 13.32 6.98
CA LEU A 291 -10.52 13.80 5.82
C LEU A 291 -11.43 12.70 5.24
N VAL A 292 -10.98 11.45 5.23
CA VAL A 292 -11.77 10.33 4.73
C VAL A 292 -12.74 9.80 5.80
N ASP A 293 -12.26 9.48 7.01
CA ASP A 293 -13.06 8.78 8.03
C ASP A 293 -14.02 9.68 8.80
N ILE A 294 -13.78 10.98 8.82
CA ILE A 294 -14.56 11.96 9.60
C ILE A 294 -15.32 12.92 8.69
N ASP A 295 -14.61 13.51 7.72
CA ASP A 295 -15.19 14.49 6.81
C ASP A 295 -15.86 13.82 5.59
N HIS A 296 -15.74 12.48 5.50
CA HIS A 296 -16.37 11.64 4.45
C HIS A 296 -16.00 12.06 3.04
N ARG A 297 -14.77 12.57 2.85
CA ARG A 297 -14.27 12.96 1.53
C ARG A 297 -13.84 11.73 0.73
N GLU A 298 -13.99 11.82 -0.57
CA GLU A 298 -13.56 10.77 -1.49
C GLU A 298 -12.03 10.62 -1.50
N ILE A 299 -11.54 9.37 -1.40
CA ILE A 299 -10.10 9.07 -1.30
C ILE A 299 -9.31 9.67 -2.45
N ASN A 300 -9.85 9.59 -3.67
CA ASN A 300 -9.15 10.11 -4.85
C ASN A 300 -8.95 11.63 -4.80
N GLU A 301 -9.93 12.38 -4.30
CA GLU A 301 -9.81 13.82 -4.11
C GLU A 301 -8.76 14.16 -3.07
N VAL A 302 -8.82 13.52 -1.90
CA VAL A 302 -7.87 13.69 -0.80
C VAL A 302 -6.43 13.41 -1.25
N VAL A 303 -6.24 12.34 -2.00
CA VAL A 303 -4.93 11.95 -2.55
C VAL A 303 -4.39 12.99 -3.54
N ILE A 304 -5.21 13.40 -4.50
CA ILE A 304 -4.79 14.38 -5.54
C ILE A 304 -4.44 15.73 -4.89
N GLU A 305 -5.24 16.19 -3.94
CA GLU A 305 -5.01 17.44 -3.23
C GLU A 305 -3.69 17.40 -2.45
N TRP A 306 -3.45 16.33 -1.68
CA TRP A 306 -2.20 16.15 -0.94
C TRP A 306 -0.98 16.12 -1.88
N LEU A 307 -1.05 15.37 -2.98
CA LEU A 307 0.03 15.29 -3.96
C LEU A 307 0.35 16.64 -4.61
N LYS A 308 -0.66 17.48 -4.86
CA LYS A 308 -0.49 18.84 -5.37
C LYS A 308 0.11 19.76 -4.32
N ASP A 309 -0.40 19.73 -3.07
CA ASP A 309 0.12 20.52 -1.95
C ASP A 309 1.61 20.24 -1.71
N LYS A 310 1.98 18.97 -1.74
CA LYS A 310 3.38 18.55 -1.58
C LYS A 310 4.25 18.76 -2.83
N LYS A 311 3.69 19.28 -3.93
CA LYS A 311 4.38 19.48 -5.21
C LYS A 311 5.03 18.19 -5.74
N ILE A 312 4.33 17.06 -5.58
CA ILE A 312 4.74 15.74 -6.09
C ILE A 312 4.13 15.51 -7.47
N LEU A 313 2.84 15.87 -7.66
CA LEU A 313 2.26 16.02 -8.98
C LEU A 313 2.74 17.36 -9.54
N GLN A 314 3.55 17.31 -10.58
CA GLN A 314 3.79 18.50 -11.39
C GLN A 314 2.48 18.81 -12.10
N GLY A 315 2.00 20.06 -12.01
CA GLY A 315 0.84 20.50 -12.75
C GLY A 315 1.02 20.15 -14.23
N GLU A 316 -0.08 19.79 -14.88
CA GLU A 316 -0.12 19.67 -16.33
C GLU A 316 0.52 20.94 -16.91
N THR A 317 1.71 20.78 -17.47
CA THR A 317 2.23 21.78 -18.42
C THR A 317 1.23 21.72 -19.58
N LYS A 318 0.38 22.76 -19.66
CA LYS A 318 -0.54 23.00 -20.77
C LYS A 318 0.21 22.99 -22.08
#